data_2f21d12eec4f28f0fe77722dc0697159
#
_entry.id   2f21d12eec4f28f0fe77722dc0697159
#
_cell.length_a   1.000
_cell.length_b   1.000
_cell.length_c   1.000
_cell.angle_alpha   90.00
_cell.angle_beta   90.00
_cell.angle_gamma   90.00
#
_symmetry.space_group_name_H-M   'P 1'
#
loop_
_entity.id
_entity.type
_entity.pdbx_description
1 polymer ?
#
loop_
_entity_poly.entity_id
_entity_poly.type
_entity_poly.pdbx_seq_one_letter_code
_entity_poly.pdbx_strand_id
1 'polypeptide(L)'
;MAASNHFRRSFFTAKLKLAQGFTLVELIIGMVVLAITMTIITNLLAPQARQSADPLVQIRATALGQALMNEILAKSFDQQSQRGAPWLRCGESGLVCTAQASFGKDCLDDSKTAPACTGSSLETRSTFNDVDDYHNLTLTSDADFAAFFDLPADYYRGFSLIVTVQYDDNYDGAGQQASKTAKLITIKITASNNEEYGFSAYRGNY
;
A
#
# COMPACT_ATOMS: atom_id res chain seq x y z
N MET A 1 32.92 -73.92 66.43
CA MET A 1 31.83 -72.96 66.51
C MET A 1 31.53 -72.38 65.16
N ALA A 2 30.49 -72.85 64.49
CA ALA A 2 30.09 -72.44 63.16
C ALA A 2 28.80 -71.64 63.26
N ALA A 3 28.82 -70.35 62.89
CA ALA A 3 27.64 -69.51 62.87
C ALA A 3 27.07 -69.52 61.42
N SER A 4 25.87 -70.10 61.30
CA SER A 4 25.10 -70.18 60.09
C SER A 4 24.32 -68.88 59.88
N ASN A 5 24.64 -68.09 58.88
CA ASN A 5 23.86 -66.89 58.45
C ASN A 5 22.79 -67.29 57.47
N HIS A 6 21.53 -67.34 57.93
CA HIS A 6 20.35 -67.45 57.02
C HIS A 6 20.04 -66.13 56.38
N PHE A 7 20.36 -66.00 55.07
CA PHE A 7 19.95 -64.89 54.25
C PHE A 7 18.50 -65.10 53.76
N ARG A 8 17.56 -64.39 54.36
CA ARG A 8 16.13 -64.36 54.00
C ARG A 8 16.01 -63.52 52.66
N ARG A 9 15.81 -64.16 51.52
CA ARG A 9 15.40 -63.51 50.31
C ARG A 9 13.92 -63.12 50.43
N SER A 10 13.66 -61.78 50.54
CA SER A 10 12.34 -61.21 50.43
C SER A 10 11.97 -61.11 48.95
N PHE A 11 11.02 -61.95 48.51
CA PHE A 11 10.46 -61.82 47.17
C PHE A 11 9.46 -60.67 47.14
N PHE A 12 9.84 -59.55 46.54
CA PHE A 12 8.92 -58.46 46.18
C PHE A 12 8.03 -58.99 45.04
N THR A 13 6.81 -59.37 45.32
CA THR A 13 5.77 -59.59 44.32
C THR A 13 5.27 -58.25 43.81
N ALA A 14 5.82 -57.79 42.69
CA ALA A 14 5.28 -56.66 41.93
C ALA A 14 3.90 -57.07 41.40
N LYS A 15 2.83 -56.50 41.92
CA LYS A 15 1.50 -56.65 41.32
C LYS A 15 1.51 -55.92 39.99
N LEU A 16 1.58 -56.68 38.90
CA LEU A 16 1.29 -56.20 37.55
C LEU A 16 -0.17 -55.74 37.53
N LYS A 17 -0.37 -54.39 37.51
CA LYS A 17 -1.67 -53.85 37.16
C LYS A 17 -1.94 -54.17 35.71
N LEU A 18 -2.91 -55.04 35.45
CA LEU A 18 -3.42 -55.23 34.09
C LEU A 18 -3.90 -53.89 33.58
N ALA A 19 -3.28 -53.40 32.50
CA ALA A 19 -3.76 -52.23 31.79
C ALA A 19 -5.13 -52.59 31.20
N GLN A 20 -6.17 -51.90 31.64
CA GLN A 20 -7.49 -52.02 31.04
C GLN A 20 -7.39 -51.44 29.62
N GLY A 21 -7.70 -52.24 28.62
CA GLY A 21 -7.79 -51.76 27.22
C GLY A 21 -8.99 -50.84 27.03
N PHE A 22 -8.88 -49.92 26.08
CA PHE A 22 -9.98 -49.06 25.65
C PHE A 22 -11.16 -49.88 25.14
N THR A 23 -12.36 -49.51 25.52
CA THR A 23 -13.59 -50.07 24.94
C THR A 23 -13.83 -49.54 23.55
N LEU A 24 -14.48 -50.31 22.69
CA LEU A 24 -14.81 -49.89 21.30
C LEU A 24 -15.68 -48.58 21.35
N VAL A 25 -16.56 -48.44 22.33
CA VAL A 25 -17.43 -47.29 22.54
C VAL A 25 -16.61 -46.04 22.89
N GLU A 26 -15.61 -46.18 23.76
CA GLU A 26 -14.74 -45.08 24.17
C GLU A 26 -13.90 -44.55 22.98
N LEU A 27 -13.43 -45.45 22.12
CA LEU A 27 -12.69 -45.08 20.90
C LEU A 27 -13.58 -44.32 19.90
N ILE A 28 -14.84 -44.73 19.71
CA ILE A 28 -15.80 -44.01 18.84
C ILE A 28 -16.11 -42.64 19.39
N ILE A 29 -16.38 -42.54 20.69
CA ILE A 29 -16.66 -41.24 21.33
C ILE A 29 -15.43 -40.32 21.22
N GLY A 30 -14.22 -40.85 21.43
CA GLY A 30 -12.98 -40.11 21.27
C GLY A 30 -12.77 -39.55 19.86
N MET A 31 -13.05 -40.36 18.84
CA MET A 31 -12.96 -39.91 17.44
C MET A 31 -13.98 -38.83 17.11
N VAL A 32 -15.22 -38.95 17.59
CA VAL A 32 -16.27 -37.92 17.39
C VAL A 32 -15.91 -36.63 18.05
N VAL A 33 -15.47 -36.65 19.28
CA VAL A 33 -15.02 -35.44 20.02
C VAL A 33 -13.83 -34.79 19.32
N LEU A 34 -12.85 -35.61 18.86
CA LEU A 34 -11.70 -35.12 18.11
C LEU A 34 -12.12 -34.44 16.80
N ALA A 35 -13.04 -35.04 16.06
CA ALA A 35 -13.55 -34.45 14.80
C ALA A 35 -14.25 -33.10 15.03
N ILE A 36 -15.08 -33.01 16.06
CA ILE A 36 -15.76 -31.76 16.43
C ILE A 36 -14.75 -30.68 16.83
N THR A 37 -13.78 -31.01 17.67
CA THR A 37 -12.76 -30.06 18.13
C THR A 37 -11.87 -29.58 16.98
N MET A 38 -11.46 -30.48 16.07
CA MET A 38 -10.71 -30.09 14.87
C MET A 38 -11.50 -29.12 13.98
N THR A 39 -12.80 -29.37 13.81
CA THR A 39 -13.66 -28.47 13.02
C THR A 39 -13.74 -27.09 13.64
N ILE A 40 -13.89 -26.99 14.95
CA ILE A 40 -13.94 -25.70 15.69
C ILE A 40 -12.60 -24.97 15.55
N ILE A 41 -11.47 -25.67 15.77
CA ILE A 41 -10.13 -25.07 15.70
C ILE A 41 -9.84 -24.56 14.28
N THR A 42 -10.19 -25.33 13.25
CA THR A 42 -9.96 -24.92 11.85
C THR A 42 -10.76 -23.66 11.50
N ASN A 43 -12.03 -23.59 11.93
CA ASN A 43 -12.87 -22.42 11.70
C ASN A 43 -12.40 -21.17 12.47
N LEU A 44 -11.71 -21.35 13.59
CA LEU A 44 -11.16 -20.24 14.39
C LEU A 44 -9.83 -19.71 13.80
N LEU A 45 -8.99 -20.59 13.27
CA LEU A 45 -7.67 -20.24 12.75
C LEU A 45 -7.71 -19.67 11.33
N ALA A 46 -8.66 -20.10 10.50
CA ALA A 46 -8.77 -19.66 9.10
C ALA A 46 -8.92 -18.12 8.95
N PRO A 47 -9.76 -17.42 9.72
CA PRO A 47 -9.87 -15.97 9.63
C PRO A 47 -8.61 -15.24 10.13
N GLN A 48 -7.89 -15.78 11.10
CA GLN A 48 -6.68 -15.15 11.64
C GLN A 48 -5.53 -15.09 10.62
N ALA A 49 -5.42 -16.10 9.77
CA ALA A 49 -4.40 -16.11 8.72
C ALA A 49 -4.65 -15.01 7.65
N ARG A 50 -5.90 -14.69 7.36
CA ARG A 50 -6.27 -13.59 6.44
C ARG A 50 -6.01 -12.22 7.10
N GLN A 51 -6.38 -12.02 8.35
CA GLN A 51 -6.15 -10.78 9.10
C GLN A 51 -4.67 -10.43 9.28
N SER A 52 -3.77 -11.40 9.17
CA SER A 52 -2.33 -11.14 9.29
C SER A 52 -1.69 -10.57 8.01
N ALA A 53 -2.32 -10.78 6.85
CA ALA A 53 -1.84 -10.25 5.57
C ALA A 53 -2.30 -8.80 5.33
N ASP A 54 -3.49 -8.41 5.81
CA ASP A 54 -4.08 -7.09 5.61
C ASP A 54 -3.20 -5.93 6.14
N PRO A 55 -2.60 -5.98 7.34
CA PRO A 55 -1.73 -4.91 7.83
C PRO A 55 -0.52 -4.65 6.95
N LEU A 56 0.04 -5.68 6.31
CA LEU A 56 1.20 -5.53 5.43
C LEU A 56 0.83 -4.78 4.14
N VAL A 57 -0.34 -5.11 3.58
CA VAL A 57 -0.90 -4.43 2.41
C VAL A 57 -1.17 -2.97 2.73
N GLN A 58 -1.79 -2.70 3.88
CA GLN A 58 -2.06 -1.34 4.36
C GLN A 58 -0.77 -0.52 4.53
N ILE A 59 0.27 -1.08 5.14
CA ILE A 59 1.56 -0.41 5.32
C ILE A 59 2.18 -0.07 3.95
N ARG A 60 2.14 -1.00 2.98
CA ARG A 60 2.64 -0.76 1.63
C ARG A 60 1.87 0.33 0.90
N ALA A 61 0.53 0.30 0.95
CA ALA A 61 -0.32 1.32 0.35
C ALA A 61 -0.04 2.70 0.96
N THR A 62 0.06 2.77 2.29
CA THR A 62 0.32 4.01 3.02
C THR A 62 1.70 4.57 2.70
N ALA A 63 2.73 3.71 2.70
CA ALA A 63 4.09 4.12 2.36
C ALA A 63 4.19 4.64 0.93
N LEU A 64 3.54 3.96 -0.03
CA LEU A 64 3.47 4.39 -1.43
C LEU A 64 2.79 5.76 -1.56
N GLY A 65 1.61 5.93 -0.95
CA GLY A 65 0.85 7.17 -1.02
C GLY A 65 1.60 8.34 -0.41
N GLN A 66 2.21 8.15 0.75
CA GLN A 66 3.02 9.18 1.41
C GLN A 66 4.27 9.54 0.61
N ALA A 67 5.00 8.55 0.09
CA ALA A 67 6.20 8.79 -0.72
C ALA A 67 5.86 9.59 -1.97
N LEU A 68 4.81 9.21 -2.70
CA LEU A 68 4.38 9.92 -3.90
C LEU A 68 3.84 11.31 -3.57
N MET A 69 3.05 11.47 -2.50
CA MET A 69 2.57 12.78 -2.06
C MET A 69 3.73 13.72 -1.72
N ASN A 70 4.72 13.25 -1.01
CA ASN A 70 5.92 14.03 -0.68
C ASN A 70 6.71 14.42 -1.94
N GLU A 71 6.80 13.52 -2.92
CA GLU A 71 7.44 13.80 -4.21
C GLU A 71 6.69 14.92 -4.96
N ILE A 72 5.36 14.83 -5.05
CA ILE A 72 4.52 15.82 -5.72
C ILE A 72 4.62 17.17 -5.02
N LEU A 73 4.48 17.21 -3.70
CA LEU A 73 4.57 18.43 -2.91
C LEU A 73 5.95 19.11 -2.97
N ALA A 74 6.99 18.36 -3.31
CA ALA A 74 8.31 18.91 -3.53
C ALA A 74 8.48 19.62 -4.87
N LYS A 75 7.55 19.46 -5.82
CA LYS A 75 7.60 20.09 -7.15
C LYS A 75 7.14 21.55 -7.11
N SER A 76 7.34 22.29 -8.22
CA SER A 76 6.79 23.64 -8.37
C SER A 76 5.27 23.60 -8.37
N PHE A 77 4.66 24.74 -8.09
CA PHE A 77 3.19 24.86 -8.20
C PHE A 77 2.71 24.71 -9.64
N ASP A 78 3.46 25.24 -10.57
CA ASP A 78 3.09 25.35 -12.00
C ASP A 78 4.37 25.47 -12.83
N GLN A 79 4.35 25.03 -14.07
CA GLN A 79 5.45 25.17 -15.03
C GLN A 79 5.97 26.60 -15.12
N GLN A 80 5.07 27.58 -15.04
CA GLN A 80 5.42 29.00 -15.12
C GLN A 80 5.87 29.59 -13.79
N SER A 81 5.90 28.80 -12.70
CA SER A 81 6.39 29.24 -11.39
C SER A 81 7.89 29.03 -11.28
N GLN A 82 8.65 30.10 -11.10
CA GLN A 82 10.11 30.05 -11.00
C GLN A 82 10.55 29.67 -9.59
N ARG A 83 11.45 28.71 -9.47
CA ARG A 83 12.05 28.29 -8.16
C ARG A 83 13.29 29.06 -7.77
N GLY A 84 13.79 29.94 -8.66
CA GLY A 84 14.96 30.75 -8.45
C GLY A 84 14.62 32.25 -8.35
N ALA A 85 15.60 33.07 -7.96
CA ALA A 85 15.42 34.52 -7.99
C ALA A 85 15.36 35.03 -9.44
N PRO A 86 14.39 35.93 -9.76
CA PRO A 86 13.35 36.44 -8.90
C PRO A 86 12.23 35.39 -8.70
N TRP A 87 11.82 35.17 -7.46
CA TRP A 87 10.79 34.19 -7.09
C TRP A 87 9.42 34.58 -7.64
N LEU A 88 9.21 34.36 -8.94
CA LEU A 88 7.97 34.70 -9.61
C LEU A 88 6.98 33.54 -9.55
N ARG A 89 5.77 33.86 -9.16
CA ARG A 89 4.65 32.92 -9.16
C ARG A 89 3.91 33.00 -10.48
N CYS A 90 3.32 31.90 -10.91
CA CYS A 90 2.36 32.01 -12.00
C CYS A 90 1.21 32.94 -11.57
N GLY A 91 0.69 33.74 -12.48
CA GLY A 91 -0.25 34.83 -12.19
C GLY A 91 0.39 36.16 -11.84
N GLU A 92 1.71 36.23 -11.65
CA GLU A 92 2.46 37.45 -11.38
C GLU A 92 3.30 37.87 -12.61
N SER A 93 3.55 39.17 -12.74
CA SER A 93 4.47 39.72 -13.76
C SER A 93 4.20 39.28 -15.20
N GLY A 94 2.95 38.97 -15.53
CA GLY A 94 2.56 38.49 -16.88
C GLY A 94 2.70 36.98 -17.11
N LEU A 95 3.17 36.23 -16.12
CA LEU A 95 3.18 34.76 -16.15
C LEU A 95 1.74 34.24 -16.00
N VAL A 96 1.31 33.36 -16.88
CA VAL A 96 -0.04 32.78 -16.85
C VAL A 96 0.02 31.37 -16.29
N CYS A 97 -0.74 31.11 -15.21
CA CYS A 97 -0.82 29.73 -14.70
C CYS A 97 -1.46 28.79 -15.73
N THR A 98 -0.97 27.58 -15.80
CA THR A 98 -1.49 26.50 -16.64
C THR A 98 -3.00 26.33 -16.42
N ALA A 99 -3.76 26.21 -17.51
CA ALA A 99 -5.19 25.94 -17.43
C ALA A 99 -5.42 24.49 -16.97
N GLN A 100 -6.41 24.24 -16.10
CA GLN A 100 -6.69 22.89 -15.61
C GLN A 100 -6.95 21.86 -16.73
N ALA A 101 -7.52 22.30 -17.85
CA ALA A 101 -7.73 21.43 -19.01
C ALA A 101 -6.42 21.01 -19.71
N SER A 102 -5.30 21.67 -19.38
CA SER A 102 -3.97 21.37 -19.92
C SER A 102 -3.06 20.69 -18.89
N PHE A 103 -3.59 20.33 -17.72
CA PHE A 103 -2.83 19.57 -16.73
C PHE A 103 -2.43 18.19 -17.25
N GLY A 104 -1.25 17.76 -16.92
CA GLY A 104 -0.64 16.49 -17.31
C GLY A 104 0.79 16.70 -17.74
N LYS A 105 1.41 15.65 -18.25
CA LYS A 105 2.81 15.65 -18.68
C LYS A 105 3.06 16.71 -19.75
N ASP A 106 4.00 17.56 -19.49
CA ASP A 106 4.43 18.58 -20.45
C ASP A 106 5.33 18.00 -21.56
N CYS A 107 5.66 18.82 -22.51
CA CYS A 107 6.60 18.50 -23.56
C CYS A 107 8.04 18.67 -23.04
N LEU A 108 8.93 17.73 -23.36
CA LEU A 108 10.37 17.89 -23.10
C LEU A 108 10.98 19.11 -23.77
N ASP A 109 10.33 19.64 -24.80
CA ASP A 109 10.70 20.87 -25.53
C ASP A 109 9.77 21.98 -25.07
N ASP A 110 10.24 22.85 -24.20
CA ASP A 110 9.49 24.00 -23.63
C ASP A 110 8.90 24.95 -24.69
N SER A 111 9.34 24.86 -25.95
CA SER A 111 8.74 25.60 -27.04
C SER A 111 7.41 25.04 -27.55
N LYS A 112 7.02 23.86 -27.06
CA LYS A 112 5.81 23.14 -27.46
C LYS A 112 4.93 22.91 -26.23
N THR A 113 3.64 23.07 -26.40
CA THR A 113 2.62 22.76 -25.39
C THR A 113 1.82 21.53 -25.80
N ALA A 114 1.37 20.73 -24.86
CA ALA A 114 0.44 19.64 -25.13
C ALA A 114 -0.83 20.20 -25.85
N PRO A 115 -1.37 19.51 -26.87
CA PRO A 115 -1.06 18.16 -27.36
C PRO A 115 -0.05 18.08 -28.52
N ALA A 116 0.79 19.09 -28.72
CA ALA A 116 1.73 19.12 -29.85
C ALA A 116 2.86 18.09 -29.75
N CYS A 117 3.06 17.49 -28.57
CA CYS A 117 3.99 16.39 -28.34
C CYS A 117 3.27 15.11 -27.89
N THR A 118 3.81 13.96 -28.26
CA THR A 118 3.27 12.64 -27.89
C THR A 118 4.39 11.64 -27.68
N GLY A 119 4.12 10.58 -26.91
CA GLY A 119 5.06 9.47 -26.74
C GLY A 119 6.35 9.88 -26.02
N SER A 120 7.49 9.60 -26.63
CA SER A 120 8.82 9.89 -26.06
C SER A 120 9.19 11.37 -25.99
N SER A 121 8.35 12.25 -26.53
CA SER A 121 8.53 13.72 -26.43
C SER A 121 7.83 14.32 -25.21
N LEU A 122 7.10 13.50 -24.45
CA LEU A 122 6.48 13.88 -23.19
C LEU A 122 7.46 13.68 -22.03
N GLU A 123 7.29 14.46 -20.99
CA GLU A 123 8.00 14.28 -19.75
C GLU A 123 7.79 12.90 -19.14
N THR A 124 8.79 12.48 -18.41
CA THR A 124 8.80 11.27 -17.59
C THR A 124 8.94 11.64 -16.13
N ARG A 125 8.73 10.72 -15.20
CA ARG A 125 8.86 10.98 -13.77
C ARG A 125 10.17 11.69 -13.40
N SER A 126 11.28 11.37 -14.08
CA SER A 126 12.58 11.99 -13.82
C SER A 126 12.67 13.45 -14.26
N THR A 127 11.83 13.85 -15.18
CA THR A 127 11.77 15.22 -15.73
C THR A 127 10.60 16.04 -15.21
N PHE A 128 9.63 15.41 -14.52
CA PHE A 128 8.51 16.12 -13.89
C PHE A 128 9.02 17.25 -13.02
N ASN A 129 8.56 18.45 -13.25
CA ASN A 129 9.07 19.65 -12.62
C ASN A 129 7.99 20.42 -11.84
N ASP A 130 6.72 20.19 -12.11
CA ASP A 130 5.61 20.80 -11.39
C ASP A 130 4.54 19.79 -10.94
N VAL A 131 3.50 20.28 -10.25
CA VAL A 131 2.46 19.45 -9.65
C VAL A 131 1.50 18.90 -10.71
N ASP A 132 1.26 19.64 -11.78
CA ASP A 132 0.28 19.24 -12.80
C ASP A 132 0.77 18.09 -13.66
N ASP A 133 2.07 17.84 -13.77
CA ASP A 133 2.65 16.67 -14.46
C ASP A 133 2.07 15.34 -13.98
N TYR A 134 1.68 15.30 -12.71
CA TYR A 134 1.09 14.11 -12.08
C TYR A 134 -0.41 13.97 -12.34
N HIS A 135 -1.06 14.95 -12.96
CA HIS A 135 -2.50 14.87 -13.24
C HIS A 135 -2.81 13.73 -14.20
N ASN A 136 -3.84 12.94 -13.87
CA ASN A 136 -4.23 11.74 -14.60
C ASN A 136 -3.16 10.63 -14.68
N LEU A 137 -2.12 10.69 -13.82
CA LEU A 137 -1.23 9.56 -13.65
C LEU A 137 -2.02 8.34 -13.20
N THR A 138 -2.06 7.32 -14.04
CA THR A 138 -2.78 6.07 -13.78
C THR A 138 -1.84 4.90 -13.95
N LEU A 139 -1.67 4.12 -12.89
CA LEU A 139 -0.91 2.88 -12.87
C LEU A 139 -1.87 1.74 -12.53
N THR A 140 -2.08 0.81 -13.44
CA THR A 140 -3.08 -0.26 -13.29
C THR A 140 -2.51 -1.66 -13.38
N SER A 141 -1.26 -1.78 -13.82
CA SER A 141 -0.58 -3.06 -13.95
C SER A 141 0.75 -3.08 -13.22
N ASP A 142 1.22 -4.27 -12.89
CA ASP A 142 2.53 -4.48 -12.27
C ASP A 142 3.67 -3.87 -13.14
N ALA A 143 3.52 -3.91 -14.46
CA ALA A 143 4.45 -3.31 -15.40
C ALA A 143 4.47 -1.78 -15.34
N ASP A 144 3.32 -1.13 -15.14
CA ASP A 144 3.23 0.32 -15.00
C ASP A 144 3.97 0.77 -13.73
N PHE A 145 3.76 0.07 -12.61
CA PHE A 145 4.47 0.35 -11.35
C PHE A 145 5.97 0.16 -11.49
N ALA A 146 6.39 -0.95 -12.10
CA ALA A 146 7.80 -1.24 -12.33
C ALA A 146 8.47 -0.15 -13.17
N ALA A 147 7.82 0.26 -14.27
CA ALA A 147 8.34 1.30 -15.16
C ALA A 147 8.35 2.68 -14.52
N PHE A 148 7.31 3.03 -13.73
CA PHE A 148 7.20 4.36 -13.13
C PHE A 148 8.13 4.53 -11.93
N PHE A 149 8.27 3.51 -11.07
CA PHE A 149 9.06 3.59 -9.84
C PHE A 149 10.46 2.99 -9.95
N ASP A 150 10.84 2.41 -11.09
CA ASP A 150 12.09 1.67 -11.29
C ASP A 150 12.26 0.53 -10.26
N LEU A 151 11.23 -0.30 -10.14
CA LEU A 151 11.12 -1.39 -9.17
C LEU A 151 10.96 -2.74 -9.88
N PRO A 152 11.21 -3.86 -9.17
CA PRO A 152 10.84 -5.19 -9.68
C PRO A 152 9.34 -5.28 -10.01
N ALA A 153 9.00 -5.97 -11.11
CA ALA A 153 7.64 -6.00 -11.68
C ALA A 153 6.55 -6.53 -10.72
N ASP A 154 6.91 -7.31 -9.72
CA ASP A 154 5.96 -7.90 -8.76
C ASP A 154 5.88 -7.19 -7.40
N TYR A 155 6.57 -6.05 -7.26
CA TYR A 155 6.66 -5.34 -5.98
C TYR A 155 5.31 -4.80 -5.50
N TYR A 156 4.48 -4.28 -6.41
CA TYR A 156 3.12 -3.77 -6.15
C TYR A 156 2.06 -4.62 -6.86
N ARG A 157 2.23 -5.95 -6.84
CA ARG A 157 1.29 -6.86 -7.51
C ARG A 157 -0.15 -6.66 -7.04
N GLY A 158 -1.04 -6.42 -8.02
CA GLY A 158 -2.46 -6.24 -7.78
C GLY A 158 -2.84 -4.89 -7.16
N PHE A 159 -1.91 -3.93 -7.17
CA PHE A 159 -2.22 -2.54 -6.82
C PHE A 159 -2.64 -1.75 -8.06
N SER A 160 -3.45 -0.72 -7.84
CA SER A 160 -3.66 0.35 -8.81
C SER A 160 -3.59 1.70 -8.13
N LEU A 161 -3.21 2.73 -8.88
CA LEU A 161 -3.00 4.08 -8.39
C LEU A 161 -3.52 5.09 -9.42
N ILE A 162 -4.21 6.11 -8.92
CA ILE A 162 -4.65 7.25 -9.73
C ILE A 162 -4.30 8.53 -8.98
N VAL A 163 -3.71 9.49 -9.67
CA VAL A 163 -3.47 10.84 -9.14
C VAL A 163 -4.34 11.83 -9.89
N THR A 164 -4.99 12.71 -9.14
CA THR A 164 -5.79 13.81 -9.67
C THR A 164 -5.27 15.12 -9.09
N VAL A 165 -5.08 16.11 -9.93
CA VAL A 165 -4.73 17.48 -9.53
C VAL A 165 -5.80 18.41 -10.06
N GLN A 166 -6.28 19.32 -9.24
CA GLN A 166 -7.27 20.32 -9.64
C GLN A 166 -7.04 21.62 -8.87
N TYR A 167 -7.41 22.75 -9.46
CA TYR A 167 -7.47 23.97 -8.71
C TYR A 167 -8.60 23.90 -7.68
N ASP A 168 -8.33 24.39 -6.48
CA ASP A 168 -9.30 24.47 -5.41
C ASP A 168 -8.94 25.63 -4.48
N ASP A 169 -9.35 26.81 -4.90
CA ASP A 169 -8.96 28.08 -4.28
C ASP A 169 -9.63 28.34 -2.93
N ASN A 170 -10.76 27.68 -2.68
CA ASN A 170 -11.54 27.83 -1.44
C ASN A 170 -11.38 26.67 -0.46
N TYR A 171 -10.56 25.67 -0.81
CA TYR A 171 -10.23 24.51 0.03
C TYR A 171 -11.44 23.65 0.43
N ASP A 172 -12.47 23.55 -0.42
CA ASP A 172 -13.68 22.76 -0.15
C ASP A 172 -13.68 21.37 -0.80
N GLY A 173 -12.67 21.06 -1.60
CA GLY A 173 -12.53 19.80 -2.31
C GLY A 173 -13.35 19.71 -3.60
N ALA A 174 -14.14 20.71 -3.94
CA ALA A 174 -15.04 20.69 -5.09
C ALA A 174 -14.39 21.17 -6.41
N GLY A 175 -13.19 21.77 -6.30
CA GLY A 175 -12.45 22.27 -7.44
C GLY A 175 -12.94 23.63 -7.95
N GLN A 176 -12.21 24.67 -7.62
CA GLN A 176 -12.44 26.03 -8.11
C GLN A 176 -11.16 26.67 -8.58
N GLN A 177 -11.20 27.35 -9.70
CA GLN A 177 -10.04 27.91 -10.39
C GLN A 177 -10.12 29.43 -10.62
N ALA A 178 -10.87 30.15 -9.77
CA ALA A 178 -11.09 31.59 -9.93
C ALA A 178 -9.78 32.38 -9.78
N SER A 179 -8.99 32.05 -8.79
CA SER A 179 -7.76 32.76 -8.41
C SER A 179 -6.49 31.97 -8.66
N LYS A 180 -6.58 30.67 -8.91
CA LYS A 180 -5.44 29.73 -9.11
C LYS A 180 -4.39 29.83 -7.99
N THR A 181 -4.85 29.95 -6.75
CA THR A 181 -4.01 30.15 -5.56
C THR A 181 -3.60 28.84 -4.89
N ALA A 182 -4.37 27.78 -5.11
CA ALA A 182 -4.10 26.46 -4.55
C ALA A 182 -4.49 25.35 -5.53
N LYS A 183 -3.73 24.27 -5.51
CA LYS A 183 -4.04 23.02 -6.20
C LYS A 183 -4.29 21.92 -5.16
N LEU A 184 -5.43 21.23 -5.27
CA LEU A 184 -5.72 20.01 -4.53
C LEU A 184 -5.13 18.83 -5.27
N ILE A 185 -4.31 18.07 -4.59
CA ILE A 185 -3.71 16.82 -5.06
C ILE A 185 -4.44 15.68 -4.37
N THR A 186 -4.98 14.74 -5.11
CA THR A 186 -5.61 13.54 -4.57
C THR A 186 -4.95 12.31 -5.16
N ILE A 187 -4.48 11.41 -4.32
CA ILE A 187 -3.93 10.10 -4.68
C ILE A 187 -4.90 9.05 -4.17
N LYS A 188 -5.39 8.19 -5.06
CA LYS A 188 -6.22 7.05 -4.74
C LYS A 188 -5.46 5.77 -5.06
N ILE A 189 -5.27 4.91 -4.08
CA ILE A 189 -4.60 3.62 -4.23
C ILE A 189 -5.61 2.53 -3.91
N THR A 190 -5.80 1.60 -4.84
CA THR A 190 -6.54 0.37 -4.59
C THR A 190 -5.52 -0.74 -4.41
N ALA A 191 -5.55 -1.40 -3.28
CA ALA A 191 -4.60 -2.46 -2.95
C ALA A 191 -5.06 -3.83 -3.46
N SER A 192 -4.20 -4.84 -3.36
CA SER A 192 -4.47 -6.20 -3.85
C SER A 192 -5.65 -6.91 -3.16
N ASN A 193 -6.09 -6.42 -1.99
CA ASN A 193 -7.28 -6.88 -1.26
C ASN A 193 -8.55 -6.09 -1.63
N ASN A 194 -8.49 -5.22 -2.66
CA ASN A 194 -9.53 -4.28 -3.10
C ASN A 194 -9.90 -3.19 -2.08
N GLU A 195 -9.08 -2.96 -1.07
CA GLU A 195 -9.26 -1.81 -0.18
C GLU A 195 -8.71 -0.55 -0.84
N GLU A 196 -9.41 0.57 -0.61
CA GLU A 196 -9.04 1.88 -1.16
C GLU A 196 -8.42 2.76 -0.08
N TYR A 197 -7.29 3.37 -0.42
CA TYR A 197 -6.56 4.32 0.43
C TYR A 197 -6.47 5.66 -0.29
N GLY A 198 -7.02 6.70 0.33
CA GLY A 198 -7.03 8.05 -0.20
C GLY A 198 -6.06 8.96 0.53
N PHE A 199 -5.30 9.75 -0.22
CA PHE A 199 -4.41 10.79 0.31
C PHE A 199 -4.73 12.09 -0.40
N SER A 200 -4.86 13.17 0.35
CA SER A 200 -5.11 14.49 -0.21
C SER A 200 -4.23 15.53 0.45
N ALA A 201 -3.74 16.45 -0.34
CA ALA A 201 -2.96 17.59 0.14
C ALA A 201 -3.16 18.80 -0.77
N TYR A 202 -2.90 19.98 -0.24
CA TYR A 202 -2.91 21.22 -1.00
C TYR A 202 -1.50 21.72 -1.27
N ARG A 203 -1.27 22.17 -2.50
CA ARG A 203 -0.09 22.94 -2.88
C ARG A 203 -0.50 24.38 -3.14
N GLY A 204 0.01 25.31 -2.36
CA GLY A 204 -0.23 26.74 -2.54
C GLY A 204 0.73 27.35 -3.55
N ASN A 205 0.27 28.40 -4.22
CA ASN A 205 1.07 29.21 -5.15
C ASN A 205 1.86 30.27 -4.37
N TYR A 206 2.96 29.84 -3.71
CA TYR A 206 3.83 30.71 -2.90
C TYR A 206 5.30 30.26 -2.93
#